data_5d4806801b48f04cb675efc38bf15299
#
_entry.id   5d4806801b48f04cb675efc38bf15299
#
_cell.length_a   1.000
_cell.length_b   1.000
_cell.length_c   1.000
_cell.angle_alpha   90.00
_cell.angle_beta   90.00
_cell.angle_gamma   90.00
#
_symmetry.space_group_name_H-M   'P 1'
#
loop_
_entity.id
_entity.type
_entity.pdbx_description
1 polymer ?
#
loop_
_entity_poly.entity_id
_entity_poly.type
_entity_poly.pdbx_seq_one_letter_code
_entity_poly.pdbx_strand_id
1 'polypeptide(L)'
;RLLNDFFRELFNKYDSRKIYVMGFSQGGLVCFDFVLFLHEPLGGVFPIAGFLRQPEYNGERFHYCQKNTPIFIGHGTEDDRVPVEASQNAYKQLLAQGANAELLLYKGKHKIGVEFMRKLKEKIQS
;
A
#
# COMPACT_ATOMS: atom_id res chain seq x y z
N ARG A 1 14.49 1.06 15.67
CA ARG A 1 14.53 1.73 14.37
C ARG A 1 13.51 2.85 14.32
N LEU A 2 13.79 3.86 13.51
CA LEU A 2 12.96 5.07 13.44
C LEU A 2 11.50 4.78 13.06
N LEU A 3 11.28 3.96 12.04
CA LEU A 3 9.91 3.66 11.60
C LEU A 3 9.14 2.89 12.66
N ASN A 4 9.76 1.91 13.29
CA ASN A 4 9.11 1.16 14.37
C ASN A 4 8.73 2.09 15.52
N ASP A 5 9.65 2.97 15.91
CA ASP A 5 9.40 3.90 17.01
C ASP A 5 8.30 4.88 16.65
N PHE A 6 8.29 5.36 15.40
CA PHE A 6 7.27 6.29 14.92
C PHE A 6 5.88 5.67 15.01
N PHE A 7 5.71 4.45 14.50
CA PHE A 7 4.40 3.79 14.54
C PHE A 7 3.99 3.39 15.95
N ARG A 8 4.96 3.01 16.78
CA ARG A 8 4.65 2.72 18.18
C ARG A 8 4.06 3.94 18.87
N GLU A 9 4.62 5.12 18.63
CA GLU A 9 4.08 6.35 19.20
C GLU A 9 2.70 6.67 18.66
N LEU A 10 2.48 6.48 17.36
CA LEU A 10 1.17 6.71 16.76
C LEU A 10 0.13 5.78 17.38
N PHE A 11 0.47 4.51 17.56
CA PHE A 11 -0.48 3.52 18.12
C PHE A 11 -0.78 3.79 19.60
N ASN A 12 0.12 4.49 20.29
CA ASN A 12 -0.14 4.90 21.67
C ASN A 12 -1.10 6.09 21.74
N LYS A 13 -1.17 6.91 20.70
CA LYS A 13 -1.96 8.13 20.71
C LYS A 13 -3.28 8.00 19.96
N TYR A 14 -3.35 7.14 18.96
CA TYR A 14 -4.50 7.05 18.08
C TYR A 14 -4.93 5.59 17.89
N ASP A 15 -6.22 5.40 17.64
CA ASP A 15 -6.73 4.09 17.23
C ASP A 15 -6.08 3.73 15.90
N SER A 16 -5.43 2.58 15.83
CA SER A 16 -4.71 2.16 14.62
C SER A 16 -5.64 2.10 13.41
N ARG A 17 -6.90 1.74 13.61
CA ARG A 17 -7.88 1.66 12.51
C ARG A 17 -8.26 3.01 11.94
N LYS A 18 -7.83 4.09 12.54
CA LYS A 18 -8.02 5.45 12.03
C LYS A 18 -6.76 6.02 11.41
N ILE A 19 -5.72 5.20 11.29
CA ILE A 19 -4.46 5.60 10.69
C ILE A 19 -4.40 5.08 9.25
N TYR A 20 -4.13 5.98 8.32
CA TYR A 20 -4.02 5.68 6.89
C TYR A 20 -2.61 6.01 6.45
N VAL A 21 -1.98 5.10 5.69
CA VAL A 21 -0.60 5.27 5.25
C VAL A 21 -0.55 5.29 3.74
N MET A 22 -0.01 6.36 3.18
CA MET A 22 0.17 6.50 1.74
C MET A 22 1.66 6.59 1.44
N GLY A 23 2.11 5.88 0.42
CA GLY A 23 3.50 5.94 0.00
C GLY A 23 3.62 5.95 -1.51
N PHE A 24 4.49 6.82 -2.03
CA PHE A 24 4.73 6.97 -3.46
C PHE A 24 6.13 6.48 -3.80
N SER A 25 6.28 5.68 -4.86
CA SER A 25 7.56 5.20 -5.36
C SER A 25 8.28 4.37 -4.28
N GLN A 26 9.39 4.84 -3.73
CA GLN A 26 10.05 4.14 -2.63
C GLN A 26 9.16 4.06 -1.40
N GLY A 27 8.29 5.08 -1.20
CA GLY A 27 7.28 5.01 -0.16
C GLY A 27 6.31 3.87 -0.37
N GLY A 28 6.00 3.55 -1.63
CA GLY A 28 5.18 2.38 -1.95
C GLY A 28 5.87 1.08 -1.57
N LEU A 29 7.18 1.00 -1.81
CA LEU A 29 7.96 -0.16 -1.36
C LEU A 29 7.88 -0.30 0.15
N VAL A 30 8.00 0.82 0.89
CA VAL A 30 7.90 0.80 2.35
C VAL A 30 6.52 0.30 2.78
N CYS A 31 5.46 0.69 2.08
CA CYS A 31 4.12 0.18 2.35
C CYS A 31 4.08 -1.34 2.23
N PHE A 32 4.61 -1.88 1.14
CA PHE A 32 4.58 -3.33 0.89
C PHE A 32 5.49 -4.10 1.85
N ASP A 33 6.70 -3.60 2.10
CA ASP A 33 7.72 -4.36 2.81
C ASP A 33 7.76 -4.09 4.30
N PHE A 34 7.14 -3.01 4.77
CA PHE A 34 7.19 -2.67 6.19
C PHE A 34 5.79 -2.46 6.77
N VAL A 35 5.00 -1.55 6.18
CA VAL A 35 3.72 -1.14 6.78
C VAL A 35 2.75 -2.31 6.87
N LEU A 36 2.70 -3.16 5.83
CA LEU A 36 1.81 -4.32 5.83
C LEU A 36 2.23 -5.40 6.83
N PHE A 37 3.39 -5.26 7.44
CA PHE A 37 3.85 -6.20 8.47
C PHE A 37 3.71 -5.68 9.89
N LEU A 38 3.10 -4.50 10.06
CA LEU A 38 2.81 -3.97 11.39
C LEU A 38 1.77 -4.85 12.08
N HIS A 39 1.84 -4.88 13.42
CA HIS A 39 1.04 -5.79 14.21
C HIS A 39 -0.27 -5.17 14.74
N GLU A 40 -0.61 -3.96 14.29
CA GLU A 40 -1.87 -3.31 14.62
C GLU A 40 -2.64 -3.07 13.34
N PRO A 41 -3.92 -3.44 13.25
CA PRO A 41 -4.68 -3.26 12.02
C PRO A 41 -4.84 -1.77 11.71
N LEU A 42 -4.63 -1.42 10.43
CA LEU A 42 -4.68 -0.04 9.97
C LEU A 42 -6.00 0.29 9.30
N GLY A 43 -6.29 1.58 9.17
CA GLY A 43 -7.47 2.06 8.44
C GLY A 43 -7.35 1.87 6.94
N GLY A 44 -6.13 1.94 6.43
CA GLY A 44 -5.87 1.71 5.01
C GLY A 44 -4.42 1.93 4.67
N VAL A 45 -3.96 1.27 3.61
CA VAL A 45 -2.59 1.39 3.10
C VAL A 45 -2.66 1.62 1.59
N PHE A 46 -2.00 2.67 1.13
CA PHE A 46 -2.15 3.15 -0.24
C PHE A 46 -0.80 3.28 -0.94
N PRO A 47 -0.25 2.17 -1.48
CA PRO A 47 1.03 2.22 -2.20
C PRO A 47 0.81 2.67 -3.64
N ILE A 48 1.54 3.69 -4.07
CA ILE A 48 1.41 4.30 -5.40
C ILE A 48 2.74 4.24 -6.11
N ALA A 49 2.74 3.69 -7.33
CA ALA A 49 3.95 3.54 -8.15
C ALA A 49 5.06 2.84 -7.37
N GLY A 50 4.67 1.87 -6.54
CA GLY A 50 5.60 1.12 -5.73
C GLY A 50 5.98 -0.20 -6.38
N PHE A 51 6.77 -0.96 -5.66
CA PHE A 51 7.25 -2.25 -6.15
C PHE A 51 7.59 -3.13 -4.97
N LEU A 52 7.63 -4.44 -5.21
CA LEU A 52 8.06 -5.41 -4.20
C LEU A 52 9.56 -5.58 -4.32
N ARG A 53 10.25 -5.69 -3.17
CA ARG A 53 11.69 -5.94 -3.18
C ARG A 53 12.03 -7.31 -3.77
N GLN A 54 11.18 -8.29 -3.53
CA GLN A 54 11.33 -9.64 -4.06
C GLN A 54 10.05 -10.04 -4.77
N PRO A 55 9.93 -9.70 -6.06
CA PRO A 55 8.65 -9.87 -6.77
C PRO A 55 8.15 -11.30 -6.84
N GLU A 56 9.04 -12.30 -6.82
CA GLU A 56 8.64 -13.70 -6.90
C GLU A 56 8.75 -14.44 -5.56
N TYR A 57 8.69 -13.70 -4.48
CA TYR A 57 8.78 -14.25 -3.14
C TYR A 57 7.53 -15.08 -2.82
N ASN A 58 7.72 -16.28 -2.23
CA ASN A 58 6.62 -17.17 -1.88
C ASN A 58 6.18 -17.04 -0.43
N GLY A 59 6.81 -16.18 0.36
CA GLY A 59 6.47 -16.01 1.75
C GLY A 59 5.25 -15.10 1.95
N GLU A 60 4.95 -14.80 3.20
CA GLU A 60 3.85 -13.92 3.55
C GLU A 60 4.12 -12.50 3.06
N ARG A 61 3.08 -11.86 2.52
CA ARG A 61 3.15 -10.48 2.04
C ARG A 61 2.58 -9.49 3.03
N PHE A 62 1.96 -9.96 4.10
CA PHE A 62 1.44 -9.09 5.15
C PHE A 62 1.29 -9.89 6.44
N HIS A 63 1.31 -9.16 7.55
CA HIS A 63 1.04 -9.77 8.86
C HIS A 63 -0.47 -10.00 8.98
N TYR A 64 -0.86 -11.07 9.67
CA TYR A 64 -2.27 -11.43 9.75
C TYR A 64 -3.16 -10.32 10.32
N CYS A 65 -2.59 -9.42 11.12
CA CYS A 65 -3.34 -8.27 11.63
C CYS A 65 -3.82 -7.35 10.51
N GLN A 66 -3.18 -7.40 9.32
CA GLN A 66 -3.55 -6.57 8.19
C GLN A 66 -4.47 -7.27 7.20
N LYS A 67 -4.97 -8.47 7.56
CA LYS A 67 -5.78 -9.25 6.60
C LYS A 67 -6.99 -8.49 6.08
N ASN A 68 -7.64 -7.72 6.93
CA ASN A 68 -8.84 -6.97 6.55
C ASN A 68 -8.55 -5.50 6.25
N THR A 69 -7.30 -5.07 6.39
CA THR A 69 -6.91 -3.68 6.11
C THR A 69 -7.12 -3.39 4.61
N PRO A 70 -7.86 -2.33 4.27
CA PRO A 70 -8.01 -1.96 2.87
C PRO A 70 -6.66 -1.55 2.29
N ILE A 71 -6.28 -2.18 1.18
CA ILE A 71 -5.06 -1.87 0.47
C ILE A 71 -5.47 -1.37 -0.91
N PHE A 72 -5.19 -0.10 -1.21
CA PHE A 72 -5.57 0.51 -2.47
C PHE A 72 -4.32 0.91 -3.22
N ILE A 73 -4.02 0.19 -4.29
CA ILE A 73 -2.78 0.32 -5.05
C ILE A 73 -3.02 1.17 -6.28
N GLY A 74 -2.13 2.12 -6.55
CA GLY A 74 -2.23 2.97 -7.72
C GLY A 74 -0.96 2.92 -8.55
N HIS A 75 -1.09 3.08 -9.88
CA HIS A 75 0.06 3.10 -10.76
C HIS A 75 -0.31 3.71 -12.10
N GLY A 76 0.57 4.56 -12.62
CA GLY A 76 0.40 5.11 -13.96
C GLY A 76 0.74 4.09 -15.02
N THR A 77 -0.13 3.97 -16.04
CA THR A 77 0.11 2.99 -17.11
C THR A 77 1.30 3.34 -17.99
N GLU A 78 1.73 4.61 -17.95
CA GLU A 78 2.85 5.09 -18.77
C GLU A 78 4.07 5.43 -17.90
N ASP A 79 4.13 4.86 -16.70
CA ASP A 79 5.25 5.09 -15.78
C ASP A 79 6.53 4.55 -16.41
N ASP A 80 7.53 5.43 -16.54
CA ASP A 80 8.80 5.10 -17.16
C ASP A 80 9.93 4.88 -16.15
N ARG A 81 9.63 4.96 -14.86
CA ARG A 81 10.60 4.70 -13.79
C ARG A 81 10.34 3.38 -13.08
N VAL A 82 9.09 3.13 -12.73
CA VAL A 82 8.67 1.86 -12.16
C VAL A 82 7.59 1.29 -13.07
N PRO A 83 7.84 0.16 -13.73
CA PRO A 83 6.87 -0.38 -14.67
C PRO A 83 5.56 -0.73 -13.97
N VAL A 84 4.45 -0.50 -14.68
CA VAL A 84 3.12 -0.76 -14.13
C VAL A 84 2.95 -2.21 -13.68
N GLU A 85 3.68 -3.12 -14.30
CA GLU A 85 3.66 -4.54 -13.92
C GLU A 85 4.08 -4.76 -12.48
N ALA A 86 4.87 -3.84 -11.90
CA ALA A 86 5.27 -3.96 -10.50
C ALA A 86 4.05 -3.93 -9.57
N SER A 87 3.13 -2.98 -9.78
CA SER A 87 1.90 -2.92 -8.98
C SER A 87 0.94 -4.04 -9.33
N GLN A 88 0.87 -4.45 -10.58
CA GLN A 88 0.04 -5.58 -10.97
C GLN A 88 0.51 -6.86 -10.29
N ASN A 89 1.82 -7.07 -10.23
CA ASN A 89 2.39 -8.23 -9.55
C ASN A 89 2.11 -8.18 -8.04
N ALA A 90 2.29 -7.02 -7.42
CA ALA A 90 2.01 -6.86 -6.00
C ALA A 90 0.55 -7.16 -5.69
N TYR A 91 -0.35 -6.64 -6.51
CA TYR A 91 -1.78 -6.87 -6.37
C TYR A 91 -2.12 -8.36 -6.44
N LYS A 92 -1.56 -9.07 -7.44
CA LYS A 92 -1.80 -10.50 -7.60
C LYS A 92 -1.33 -11.28 -6.38
N GLN A 93 -0.15 -10.96 -5.86
CA GLN A 93 0.39 -11.69 -4.72
C GLN A 93 -0.44 -11.44 -3.45
N LEU A 94 -0.88 -10.21 -3.26
CA LEU A 94 -1.72 -9.88 -2.10
C LEU A 94 -3.07 -10.58 -2.19
N LEU A 95 -3.70 -10.58 -3.37
CA LEU A 95 -4.97 -11.27 -3.55
C LEU A 95 -4.82 -12.77 -3.31
N ALA A 96 -3.73 -13.35 -3.78
CA ALA A 96 -3.50 -14.80 -3.62
C ALA A 96 -3.41 -15.19 -2.15
N GLN A 97 -3.03 -14.25 -1.28
CA GLN A 97 -2.92 -14.50 0.16
C GLN A 97 -4.14 -14.01 0.94
N GLY A 98 -5.18 -13.58 0.24
CA GLY A 98 -6.44 -13.23 0.89
C GLY A 98 -6.53 -11.79 1.39
N ALA A 99 -5.66 -10.90 0.93
CA ALA A 99 -5.70 -9.50 1.33
C ALA A 99 -6.92 -8.79 0.76
N ASN A 100 -7.35 -7.72 1.43
CA ASN A 100 -8.42 -6.84 0.96
C ASN A 100 -7.82 -5.75 0.07
N ALA A 101 -7.45 -6.13 -1.16
CA ALA A 101 -6.69 -5.25 -2.04
C ALA A 101 -7.48 -4.86 -3.29
N GLU A 102 -7.27 -3.62 -3.73
CA GLU A 102 -7.80 -3.10 -4.99
C GLU A 102 -6.67 -2.43 -5.75
N LEU A 103 -6.78 -2.41 -7.08
CA LEU A 103 -5.78 -1.80 -7.94
C LEU A 103 -6.47 -0.83 -8.89
N LEU A 104 -5.97 0.40 -8.94
CA LEU A 104 -6.43 1.39 -9.91
C LEU A 104 -5.26 1.81 -10.78
N LEU A 105 -5.37 1.55 -12.08
CA LEU A 105 -4.41 2.02 -13.06
C LEU A 105 -4.97 3.29 -13.69
N TYR A 106 -4.14 4.30 -13.85
CA TYR A 106 -4.56 5.57 -14.43
C TYR A 106 -3.59 5.97 -15.54
N LYS A 107 -4.06 6.78 -16.46
CA LYS A 107 -3.20 7.27 -17.53
C LYS A 107 -2.25 8.31 -16.95
N GLY A 108 -0.96 8.03 -17.01
CA GLY A 108 0.05 8.94 -16.50
C GLY A 108 1.38 8.25 -16.31
N LYS A 109 2.39 9.06 -16.06
CA LYS A 109 3.75 8.57 -15.86
C LYS A 109 4.01 8.33 -14.37
N HIS A 110 5.21 8.65 -13.91
CA HIS A 110 5.61 8.40 -12.51
C HIS A 110 5.11 9.54 -11.62
N LYS A 111 3.80 9.50 -11.34
CA LYS A 111 3.13 10.52 -10.53
C LYS A 111 1.91 9.93 -9.87
N ILE A 112 1.35 10.67 -8.92
CA ILE A 112 0.06 10.29 -8.31
C ILE A 112 -1.04 10.87 -9.18
N GLY A 113 -1.87 9.99 -9.74
CA GLY A 113 -2.94 10.42 -10.63
C GLY A 113 -4.10 11.08 -9.90
N VAL A 114 -4.74 12.06 -10.55
CA VAL A 114 -5.87 12.78 -9.98
C VAL A 114 -7.04 11.83 -9.70
N GLU A 115 -7.28 10.90 -10.63
CA GLU A 115 -8.35 9.92 -10.46
C GLU A 115 -8.12 9.06 -9.23
N PHE A 116 -6.86 8.65 -9.01
CA PHE A 116 -6.52 7.86 -7.83
C PHE A 116 -6.79 8.65 -6.54
N MET A 117 -6.36 9.90 -6.52
CA MET A 117 -6.56 10.75 -5.33
C MET A 117 -8.03 10.98 -5.04
N ARG A 118 -8.85 11.11 -6.07
CA ARG A 118 -10.30 11.25 -5.88
C ARG A 118 -10.89 10.00 -5.25
N LYS A 119 -10.52 8.82 -5.75
CA LYS A 119 -11.00 7.56 -5.20
C LYS A 119 -10.50 7.35 -3.78
N LEU A 120 -9.25 7.70 -3.54
CA LEU A 120 -8.66 7.61 -2.21
C LEU A 120 -9.43 8.43 -1.20
N LYS A 121 -9.75 9.67 -1.58
CA LYS A 121 -10.50 10.57 -0.72
C LYS A 121 -11.87 9.99 -0.37
N GLU A 122 -12.55 9.41 -1.36
CA GLU A 122 -13.84 8.76 -1.12
C GLU A 122 -13.72 7.61 -0.11
N LYS A 123 -12.66 6.81 -0.24
CA LYS A 123 -12.46 5.68 0.66
C LYS A 123 -12.22 6.12 2.11
N ILE A 124 -11.47 7.20 2.29
CA ILE A 124 -11.16 7.69 3.63
C ILE A 124 -12.39 8.32 4.27
N GLN A 125 -13.24 8.97 3.49
CA GLN A 125 -14.41 9.68 3.98
C GLN A 125 -15.63 8.78 4.20
N SER A 126 -15.60 7.57 3.70
CA SER A 126 -16.77 6.66 3.82
C SER A 126 -16.85 5.96 5.17
#